data_fdc563315318d26dda9a60a4d1674c2a
#
_entry.id   fdc563315318d26dda9a60a4d1674c2a
#
_cell.length_a   1.000
_cell.length_b   1.000
_cell.length_c   1.000
_cell.angle_alpha   90.00
_cell.angle_beta   90.00
_cell.angle_gamma   90.00
#
_symmetry.space_group_name_H-M   'P 1'
#
loop_
_entity.id
_entity.type
_entity.pdbx_description
1 polymer ?
#
loop_
_entity_poly.entity_id
_entity_poly.type
_entity_poly.pdbx_seq_one_letter_code
_entity_poly.pdbx_strand_id
1 'polypeptide(L)'
;MCSSDLGTGICLVPERNPLLLAKEIATLDLYSEGRFIFGIGAGWLKEETEIMGGDFPHRWTQTKDAILAMKELWTKDEAEYHGTHYDFPPVRSFPKPVQKPHPPVFLGGKALNAFKRVVEWGDGWMPNHASVEEIRQGRETLNRLAKEAGRDPSTIQVMA
;
A
#
# COMPACT_ATOMS: atom_id res chain seq x y z
N MET A 1 -21.50 12.71 -14.78
CA MET A 1 -20.78 11.45 -14.49
C MET A 1 -20.49 11.43 -13.01
N CYS A 2 -20.80 10.33 -12.33
CA CYS A 2 -20.46 10.18 -10.90
C CYS A 2 -18.94 10.05 -10.79
N SER A 3 -18.27 11.00 -10.15
CA SER A 3 -16.82 10.96 -9.93
C SER A 3 -16.52 10.35 -8.57
N SER A 4 -16.85 9.05 -8.40
CA SER A 4 -16.50 8.33 -7.18
C SER A 4 -15.13 7.68 -7.33
N ASP A 5 -14.29 7.81 -6.31
CA ASP A 5 -13.04 7.07 -6.23
C ASP A 5 -13.32 5.58 -6.02
N LEU A 6 -12.41 4.75 -6.50
CA LEU A 6 -12.44 3.30 -6.35
C LEU A 6 -11.31 2.86 -5.46
N GLY A 7 -11.54 1.94 -4.55
CA GLY A 7 -10.47 1.46 -3.68
C GLY A 7 -10.66 0.02 -3.22
N THR A 8 -9.56 -0.63 -2.85
CA THR A 8 -9.62 -1.89 -2.12
C THR A 8 -9.73 -1.61 -0.63
N GLY A 9 -10.69 -2.23 0.02
CA GLY A 9 -10.88 -2.11 1.45
C GLY A 9 -10.94 -3.45 2.17
N ILE A 10 -9.84 -4.17 2.16
CA ILE A 10 -8.44 -4.03 1.76
C ILE A 10 -7.94 -5.20 0.92
N CYS A 11 -6.84 -5.04 0.19
CA CYS A 11 -6.13 -6.13 -0.48
C CYS A 11 -5.09 -6.74 0.45
N LEU A 12 -5.12 -8.06 0.64
CA LEU A 12 -4.12 -8.81 1.41
C LEU A 12 -2.91 -9.09 0.53
N VAL A 13 -1.87 -8.27 0.67
CA VAL A 13 -0.70 -8.30 -0.22
C VAL A 13 0.13 -9.58 -0.09
N PRO A 14 0.37 -10.14 1.13
CA PRO A 14 1.17 -11.36 1.27
C PRO A 14 0.59 -12.60 0.58
N GLU A 15 -0.68 -12.56 0.23
CA GLU A 15 -1.39 -13.66 -0.41
C GLU A 15 -1.36 -13.58 -1.95
N ARG A 16 -0.53 -12.67 -2.50
CA ARG A 16 -0.51 -12.37 -3.93
C ARG A 16 0.92 -12.24 -4.47
N ASN A 17 1.09 -12.59 -5.74
CA ASN A 17 2.34 -12.32 -6.43
C ASN A 17 2.44 -10.83 -6.77
N PRO A 18 3.48 -10.10 -6.32
CA PRO A 18 3.57 -8.64 -6.50
C PRO A 18 3.73 -8.21 -7.97
N LEU A 19 4.32 -9.02 -8.84
CA LEU A 19 4.45 -8.67 -10.26
C LEU A 19 3.08 -8.69 -10.96
N LEU A 20 2.27 -9.70 -10.64
CA LEU A 20 0.91 -9.79 -11.17
C LEU A 20 0.03 -8.70 -10.58
N LEU A 21 0.09 -8.53 -9.26
CA LEU A 21 -0.70 -7.52 -8.54
C LEU A 21 -0.36 -6.09 -9.03
N ALA A 22 0.91 -5.78 -9.28
CA ALA A 22 1.30 -4.49 -9.83
C ALA A 22 0.63 -4.19 -11.17
N LYS A 23 0.50 -5.21 -12.03
CA LYS A 23 -0.17 -5.08 -13.32
C LYS A 23 -1.68 -4.91 -13.16
N GLU A 24 -2.31 -5.66 -12.26
CA GLU A 24 -3.73 -5.53 -11.95
C GLU A 24 -4.07 -4.13 -11.45
N ILE A 25 -3.30 -3.61 -10.48
CA ILE A 25 -3.47 -2.26 -9.92
C ILE A 25 -3.27 -1.17 -10.98
N ALA A 26 -2.22 -1.27 -11.80
CA ALA A 26 -1.99 -0.33 -12.89
C ALA A 26 -3.11 -0.35 -13.93
N THR A 27 -3.69 -1.52 -14.19
CA THR A 27 -4.83 -1.67 -15.10
C THR A 27 -6.10 -1.05 -14.52
N LEU A 28 -6.38 -1.27 -13.23
CA LEU A 28 -7.50 -0.65 -12.53
C LEU A 28 -7.38 0.89 -12.50
N ASP A 29 -6.17 1.38 -12.25
CA ASP A 29 -5.89 2.82 -12.28
C ASP A 29 -6.13 3.42 -13.67
N LEU A 30 -5.67 2.74 -14.72
CA LEU A 30 -5.90 3.15 -16.11
C LEU A 30 -7.40 3.21 -16.45
N TYR A 31 -8.14 2.15 -16.17
CA TYR A 31 -9.57 2.07 -16.49
C TYR A 31 -10.45 2.97 -15.61
N SER A 32 -9.98 3.29 -14.42
CA SER A 32 -10.64 4.29 -13.56
C SER A 32 -10.23 5.73 -13.86
N GLU A 33 -9.36 5.95 -14.86
CA GLU A 33 -8.85 7.29 -15.20
C GLU A 33 -8.15 7.98 -14.00
N GLY A 34 -7.33 7.21 -13.26
CA GLY A 34 -6.56 7.72 -12.12
C GLY A 34 -7.38 7.94 -10.85
N ARG A 35 -8.49 7.23 -10.65
CA ARG A 35 -9.33 7.30 -9.45
C ARG A 35 -9.13 6.12 -8.49
N PHE A 36 -8.15 5.26 -8.75
CA PHE A 36 -7.93 4.07 -7.94
C PHE A 36 -7.08 4.36 -6.70
N ILE A 37 -7.52 3.85 -5.55
CA ILE A 37 -6.83 3.93 -4.27
C ILE A 37 -6.50 2.51 -3.81
N PHE A 38 -5.24 2.25 -3.57
CA PHE A 38 -4.77 0.93 -3.19
C PHE A 38 -4.73 0.77 -1.67
N GLY A 39 -5.86 0.39 -1.08
CA GLY A 39 -5.97 0.04 0.34
C GLY A 39 -5.45 -1.37 0.61
N ILE A 40 -4.48 -1.49 1.50
CA ILE A 40 -3.75 -2.75 1.75
C ILE A 40 -3.75 -3.18 3.21
N GLY A 41 -3.57 -4.49 3.41
CA GLY A 41 -3.31 -5.12 4.70
C GLY A 41 -2.42 -6.34 4.55
N ALA A 42 -1.97 -6.86 5.69
CA ALA A 42 -1.12 -8.04 5.75
C ALA A 42 -1.85 -9.33 6.19
N GLY A 43 -3.17 -9.25 6.38
CA GLY A 43 -3.95 -10.36 6.94
C GLY A 43 -3.83 -10.49 8.46
N TRP A 44 -4.85 -11.07 9.07
CA TRP A 44 -4.92 -11.37 10.50
C TRP A 44 -5.08 -12.85 10.79
N LEU A 45 -5.59 -13.62 9.83
CA LEU A 45 -5.83 -15.06 9.95
C LEU A 45 -4.62 -15.82 9.43
N LYS A 46 -3.96 -16.54 10.34
CA LYS A 46 -2.72 -17.26 10.03
C LYS A 46 -2.94 -18.34 8.96
N GLU A 47 -4.00 -19.13 9.15
CA GLU A 47 -4.34 -20.25 8.28
C GLU A 47 -4.62 -19.81 6.85
N GLU A 48 -5.32 -18.69 6.67
CA GLU A 48 -5.59 -18.10 5.37
C GLU A 48 -4.29 -17.68 4.67
N THR A 49 -3.45 -16.92 5.37
CA THR A 49 -2.17 -16.46 4.83
C THR A 49 -1.28 -17.63 4.42
N GLU A 50 -1.18 -18.68 5.26
CA GLU A 50 -0.33 -19.85 4.97
C GLU A 50 -0.87 -20.70 3.81
N ILE A 51 -2.18 -20.90 3.70
CA ILE A 51 -2.81 -21.61 2.56
C ILE A 51 -2.55 -20.88 1.24
N MET A 52 -2.54 -19.55 1.28
CA MET A 52 -2.27 -18.71 0.10
C MET A 52 -0.77 -18.54 -0.20
N GLY A 53 0.10 -19.19 0.57
CA GLY A 53 1.56 -19.17 0.38
C GLY A 53 2.28 -17.98 0.99
N GLY A 54 1.61 -17.20 1.84
CA GLY A 54 2.23 -16.10 2.59
C GLY A 54 2.97 -16.57 3.84
N ASP A 55 3.95 -15.80 4.26
CA ASP A 55 4.70 -16.01 5.51
C ASP A 55 4.05 -15.20 6.65
N PHE A 56 3.16 -15.82 7.42
CA PHE A 56 2.41 -15.11 8.44
C PHE A 56 3.29 -14.42 9.51
N PRO A 57 4.35 -15.03 10.07
CA PRO A 57 5.25 -14.35 10.99
C PRO A 57 5.90 -13.09 10.41
N HIS A 58 6.24 -13.11 9.13
CA HIS A 58 6.92 -12.02 8.43
C HIS A 58 6.01 -11.24 7.48
N ARG A 59 4.67 -11.41 7.57
CA ARG A 59 3.70 -10.82 6.64
C ARG A 59 3.85 -9.31 6.42
N TRP A 60 4.25 -8.55 7.44
CA TRP A 60 4.44 -7.11 7.29
C TRP A 60 5.73 -6.72 6.58
N THR A 61 6.82 -7.48 6.78
CA THR A 61 8.06 -7.29 6.02
C THR A 61 7.88 -7.75 4.58
N GLN A 62 7.16 -8.84 4.37
CA GLN A 62 6.77 -9.33 3.05
C GLN A 62 5.86 -8.29 2.33
N THR A 63 4.87 -7.70 3.02
CA THR A 63 4.04 -6.63 2.46
C THR A 63 4.87 -5.42 2.05
N LYS A 64 5.77 -4.94 2.92
CA LYS A 64 6.66 -3.82 2.61
C LYS A 64 7.49 -4.10 1.36
N ASP A 65 8.11 -5.26 1.33
CA ASP A 65 8.98 -5.69 0.22
C ASP A 65 8.21 -5.75 -1.10
N ALA A 66 6.99 -6.33 -1.08
CA ALA A 66 6.10 -6.37 -2.23
C ALA A 66 5.73 -4.96 -2.73
N ILE A 67 5.35 -4.04 -1.83
CA ILE A 67 4.98 -2.67 -2.22
C ILE A 67 6.17 -1.92 -2.82
N LEU A 68 7.36 -2.07 -2.27
CA LEU A 68 8.56 -1.45 -2.83
C LEU A 68 8.86 -2.00 -4.23
N ALA A 69 8.77 -3.32 -4.43
CA ALA A 69 8.89 -3.96 -5.74
C ALA A 69 7.84 -3.45 -6.74
N MET A 70 6.59 -3.29 -6.30
CA MET A 70 5.51 -2.76 -7.14
C MET A 70 5.75 -1.29 -7.51
N LYS A 71 6.27 -0.47 -6.60
CA LYS A 71 6.64 0.94 -6.88
C LYS A 71 7.72 1.02 -7.97
N GLU A 72 8.71 0.11 -7.98
CA GLU A 72 9.68 0.00 -9.08
C GLU A 72 8.98 -0.29 -10.42
N LEU A 73 8.09 -1.31 -10.43
CA LEU A 73 7.34 -1.70 -11.63
C LEU A 73 6.43 -0.59 -12.17
N TRP A 74 5.87 0.26 -11.31
CA TRP A 74 4.98 1.36 -11.71
C TRP A 74 5.73 2.58 -12.24
N THR A 75 6.93 2.85 -11.71
CA THR A 75 7.64 4.11 -11.94
C THR A 75 8.74 4.01 -12.99
N LYS A 76 9.36 2.84 -13.16
CA LYS A 76 10.47 2.63 -14.10
C LYS A 76 10.01 1.92 -15.37
N ASP A 77 10.57 2.31 -16.53
CA ASP A 77 10.28 1.63 -17.79
C ASP A 77 10.82 0.21 -17.80
N GLU A 78 12.02 0.03 -17.27
CA GLU A 78 12.63 -1.26 -16.99
C GLU A 78 12.94 -1.29 -15.50
N ALA A 79 12.31 -2.20 -14.78
CA ALA A 79 12.35 -2.31 -13.33
C ALA A 79 13.06 -3.61 -12.92
N GLU A 80 13.92 -3.51 -11.93
CA GLU A 80 14.50 -4.63 -11.21
C GLU A 80 14.29 -4.44 -9.71
N TYR A 81 14.29 -5.50 -8.94
CA TYR A 81 14.16 -5.42 -7.50
C TYR A 81 14.90 -6.57 -6.82
N HIS A 82 15.67 -6.24 -5.77
CA HIS A 82 16.48 -7.18 -5.00
C HIS A 82 16.17 -7.00 -3.51
N GLY A 83 15.07 -7.59 -3.06
CA GLY A 83 14.60 -7.53 -1.68
C GLY A 83 14.81 -8.85 -0.93
N THR A 84 14.27 -8.90 0.28
CA THR A 84 14.37 -10.09 1.14
C THR A 84 13.38 -11.18 0.73
N HIS A 85 12.17 -10.80 0.33
CA HIS A 85 11.08 -11.71 -0.01
C HIS A 85 10.86 -11.82 -1.53
N TYR A 86 11.25 -10.79 -2.27
CA TYR A 86 11.07 -10.74 -3.71
C TYR A 86 12.36 -10.30 -4.40
N ASP A 87 12.70 -11.00 -5.47
CA ASP A 87 13.88 -10.75 -6.29
C ASP A 87 13.53 -11.02 -7.74
N PHE A 88 13.81 -10.05 -8.63
CA PHE A 88 13.62 -10.24 -10.07
C PHE A 88 14.58 -9.37 -10.87
N PRO A 89 15.08 -9.89 -12.01
CA PRO A 89 15.95 -9.16 -12.93
C PRO A 89 15.18 -8.06 -13.66
N PRO A 90 15.85 -7.21 -14.48
CA PRO A 90 15.19 -6.19 -15.29
C PRO A 90 14.03 -6.74 -16.11
N VAL A 91 12.83 -6.18 -15.87
CA VAL A 91 11.59 -6.53 -16.56
C VAL A 91 10.83 -5.27 -16.96
N ARG A 92 10.00 -5.39 -17.99
CA ARG A 92 9.07 -4.33 -18.40
C ARG A 92 7.64 -4.72 -18.05
N SER A 93 6.96 -3.87 -17.28
CA SER A 93 5.57 -4.07 -16.88
C SER A 93 4.68 -2.97 -17.46
N PHE A 94 3.67 -3.35 -18.20
CA PHE A 94 2.65 -2.47 -18.78
C PHE A 94 1.25 -3.04 -18.54
N PRO A 95 0.20 -2.17 -18.43
CA PRO A 95 0.27 -0.71 -18.53
C PRO A 95 0.98 -0.05 -17.35
N LYS A 96 1.40 1.20 -17.50
CA LYS A 96 1.79 2.04 -16.37
C LYS A 96 0.56 2.72 -15.78
N PRO A 97 0.53 3.01 -14.45
CA PRO A 97 -0.54 3.77 -13.85
C PRO A 97 -0.67 5.17 -14.45
N VAL A 98 -1.90 5.71 -14.47
CA VAL A 98 -2.19 7.09 -14.83
C VAL A 98 -1.71 8.04 -13.74
N GLN A 99 -1.98 7.70 -12.47
CA GLN A 99 -1.54 8.47 -11.32
C GLN A 99 -0.02 8.48 -11.20
N LYS A 100 0.55 9.62 -10.83
CA LYS A 100 2.00 9.79 -10.67
C LYS A 100 2.33 10.18 -9.22
N PRO A 101 3.38 9.58 -8.66
CA PRO A 101 4.28 8.58 -9.25
C PRO A 101 3.62 7.20 -9.42
N HIS A 102 2.58 6.88 -8.69
CA HIS A 102 1.80 5.63 -8.69
C HIS A 102 0.46 5.83 -7.96
N PRO A 103 -0.51 4.89 -8.04
CA PRO A 103 -1.72 4.92 -7.24
C PRO A 103 -1.38 4.99 -5.75
N PRO A 104 -2.08 5.83 -4.95
CA PRO A 104 -1.74 6.00 -3.55
C PRO A 104 -1.99 4.72 -2.74
N VAL A 105 -1.01 4.36 -1.91
CA VAL A 105 -1.03 3.15 -1.08
C VAL A 105 -1.49 3.51 0.34
N PHE A 106 -2.67 3.02 0.71
CA PHE A 106 -3.27 3.25 2.03
C PHE A 106 -3.15 2.02 2.92
N LEU A 107 -2.68 2.21 4.15
CA LEU A 107 -2.54 1.14 5.12
C LEU A 107 -3.66 1.20 6.17
N GLY A 108 -4.20 0.04 6.50
CA GLY A 108 -5.16 -0.13 7.59
C GLY A 108 -4.50 -0.26 8.97
N GLY A 109 -5.35 -0.31 10.00
CA GLY A 109 -4.96 -0.56 11.38
C GLY A 109 -4.80 0.69 12.24
N LYS A 110 -4.88 0.49 13.57
CA LYS A 110 -4.86 1.57 14.59
C LYS A 110 -3.67 1.47 15.56
N ALA A 111 -2.85 0.44 15.44
CA ALA A 111 -1.68 0.27 16.30
C ALA A 111 -0.54 1.22 15.89
N LEU A 112 0.32 1.59 16.84
CA LEU A 112 1.46 2.48 16.60
C LEU A 112 2.33 2.02 15.42
N ASN A 113 2.53 0.71 15.27
CA ASN A 113 3.29 0.15 14.15
C ASN A 113 2.60 0.34 12.79
N ALA A 114 1.26 0.45 12.73
CA ALA A 114 0.56 0.80 11.50
C ALA A 114 0.91 2.23 11.08
N PHE A 115 0.86 3.19 12.01
CA PHE A 115 1.24 4.58 11.74
C PHE A 115 2.71 4.72 11.32
N LYS A 116 3.64 3.98 11.96
CA LYS A 116 5.05 3.97 11.54
C LYS A 116 5.21 3.51 10.11
N ARG A 117 4.49 2.45 9.69
CA ARG A 117 4.52 1.95 8.30
C ARG A 117 3.97 2.96 7.31
N VAL A 118 2.86 3.64 7.65
CA VAL A 118 2.31 4.72 6.80
C VAL A 118 3.37 5.80 6.59
N VAL A 119 4.05 6.23 7.64
CA VAL A 119 5.07 7.28 7.57
C VAL A 119 6.30 6.83 6.76
N GLU A 120 6.69 5.56 6.88
CA GLU A 120 7.90 5.04 6.27
C GLU A 120 7.74 4.80 4.75
N TRP A 121 6.62 4.20 4.32
CA TRP A 121 6.47 3.77 2.92
C TRP A 121 5.04 3.86 2.34
N GLY A 122 4.04 4.22 3.14
CA GLY A 122 2.67 4.43 2.69
C GLY A 122 2.39 5.87 2.23
N ASP A 123 1.25 6.08 1.59
CA ASP A 123 0.78 7.39 1.14
C ASP A 123 -0.42 7.87 1.97
N GLY A 124 -1.08 6.94 2.67
CA GLY A 124 -2.23 7.28 3.48
C GLY A 124 -2.59 6.22 4.51
N TRP A 125 -3.49 6.62 5.39
CA TRP A 125 -4.08 5.78 6.42
C TRP A 125 -5.58 5.60 6.19
N MET A 126 -6.02 4.35 6.21
CA MET A 126 -7.43 3.95 6.10
C MET A 126 -7.85 3.26 7.41
N PRO A 127 -8.38 4.00 8.40
CA PRO A 127 -8.86 3.41 9.64
C PRO A 127 -10.09 2.52 9.37
N ASN A 128 -10.12 1.36 10.02
CA ASN A 128 -11.28 0.49 10.04
C ASN A 128 -11.98 0.60 11.39
N HIS A 129 -13.30 0.67 11.40
CA HIS A 129 -14.12 0.74 12.62
C HIS A 129 -13.58 1.75 13.65
N ALA A 130 -13.31 2.97 13.22
CA ALA A 130 -12.77 4.02 14.05
C ALA A 130 -13.82 5.10 14.34
N SER A 131 -13.90 5.54 15.60
CA SER A 131 -14.66 6.73 15.98
C SER A 131 -13.97 8.00 15.50
N VAL A 132 -14.71 9.09 15.45
CA VAL A 132 -14.16 10.43 15.09
C VAL A 132 -12.98 10.79 15.98
N GLU A 133 -13.06 10.46 17.28
CA GLU A 133 -11.99 10.73 18.25
C GLU A 133 -10.74 9.90 17.95
N GLU A 134 -10.88 8.61 17.64
CA GLU A 134 -9.77 7.75 17.22
C GLU A 134 -9.10 8.23 15.93
N ILE A 135 -9.90 8.73 14.99
CA ILE A 135 -9.37 9.31 13.73
C ILE A 135 -8.55 10.57 14.03
N ARG A 136 -9.04 11.45 14.90
CA ARG A 136 -8.33 12.66 15.32
C ARG A 136 -6.99 12.32 16.00
N GLN A 137 -7.00 11.43 16.97
CA GLN A 137 -5.80 10.96 17.67
C GLN A 137 -4.81 10.26 16.72
N GLY A 138 -5.32 9.46 15.79
CA GLY A 138 -4.52 8.83 14.74
C GLY A 138 -3.83 9.85 13.85
N ARG A 139 -4.54 10.90 13.43
CA ARG A 139 -3.96 12.00 12.64
C ARG A 139 -2.88 12.76 13.41
N GLU A 140 -3.12 13.05 14.69
CA GLU A 140 -2.11 13.69 15.55
C GLU A 140 -0.84 12.82 15.66
N THR A 141 -1.03 11.50 15.85
CA THR A 141 0.07 10.54 15.90
C THR A 141 0.85 10.49 14.59
N LEU A 142 0.17 10.43 13.45
CA LEU A 142 0.79 10.46 12.13
C LEU A 142 1.59 11.75 11.91
N ASN A 143 1.02 12.91 12.27
CA ASN A 143 1.69 14.19 12.11
C ASN A 143 2.98 14.26 12.95
N ARG A 144 2.96 13.75 14.19
CA ARG A 144 4.14 13.68 15.07
C ARG A 144 5.20 12.76 14.47
N LEU A 145 4.83 11.52 14.12
CA LEU A 145 5.77 10.54 13.57
C LEU A 145 6.36 11.00 12.23
N ALA A 146 5.57 11.64 11.37
CA ALA A 146 6.06 12.19 10.12
C ALA A 146 7.13 13.26 10.33
N LYS A 147 6.88 14.20 11.26
CA LYS A 147 7.87 15.23 11.64
C LYS A 147 9.14 14.62 12.21
N GLU A 148 9.03 13.61 13.10
CA GLU A 148 10.17 12.88 13.66
C GLU A 148 11.00 12.18 12.58
N ALA A 149 10.35 11.71 11.50
CA ALA A 149 10.99 11.07 10.35
C ALA A 149 11.45 12.06 9.25
N GLY A 150 11.27 13.37 9.44
CA GLY A 150 11.61 14.38 8.43
C GLY A 150 10.67 14.40 7.21
N ARG A 151 9.49 13.80 7.33
CA ARG A 151 8.46 13.78 6.28
C ARG A 151 7.42 14.86 6.53
N ASP A 152 7.00 15.57 5.47
CA ASP A 152 5.89 16.53 5.56
C ASP A 152 4.57 15.79 5.86
N PRO A 153 3.91 16.07 7.02
CA PRO A 153 2.64 15.44 7.38
C PRO A 153 1.50 15.69 6.37
N SER A 154 1.56 16.78 5.61
CA SER A 154 0.54 17.09 4.60
C SER A 154 0.52 16.11 3.43
N THR A 155 1.62 15.37 3.23
CA THR A 155 1.73 14.33 2.19
C THR A 155 1.02 13.03 2.56
N ILE A 156 0.57 12.89 3.82
CA ILE A 156 -0.11 11.69 4.31
C ILE A 156 -1.62 11.95 4.33
N GLN A 157 -2.34 11.22 3.52
CA GLN A 157 -3.79 11.30 3.45
C GLN A 157 -4.47 10.42 4.53
N VAL A 158 -5.69 10.78 4.91
CA VAL A 158 -6.55 9.95 5.79
C VAL A 158 -7.89 9.79 5.09
N MET A 159 -8.29 8.54 4.89
CA MET A 159 -9.57 8.16 4.34
C MET A 159 -10.37 7.43 5.41
N ALA A 160 -11.50 7.99 5.84
CA ALA A 160 -12.38 7.45 6.88
C ALA A 160 -13.84 7.47 6.43
#